data_aea7a169a5e6151448d2c8ea18e55427
#
_entry.id   aea7a169a5e6151448d2c8ea18e55427
#
_cell.length_a   1.000
_cell.length_b   1.000
_cell.length_c   1.000
_cell.angle_alpha   90.00
_cell.angle_beta   90.00
_cell.angle_gamma   90.00
#
_symmetry.space_group_name_H-M   'P 1'
#
loop_
_entity.id
_entity.type
_entity.pdbx_description
1 polymer ?
#
loop_
_entity_poly.entity_id
_entity_poly.type
_entity_poly.pdbx_seq_one_letter_code
_entity_poly.pdbx_strand_id
1 'polypeptide(L)'
;TGMGVSWSAWINGRRYPFSSEAGHIDFAATDDLQIDLWKALQRKLGHVSVERLLSGSGLTDIFKFLQDSQKTKDAIIHGLLEDSGAVITELALKQHHRVAMQALELFVTIYGAYAGNLALAGLCRGGVYIAGGIAPKILEIMKAGGFLRAFCDKGRFSQLMREIPVHVVINPEIGLLGARLTACDLLNPDKQSKKYR
;
A
#
# COMPACT_ATOMS: atom_id res chain seq x y z
N THR A 1 -1.10 7.49 -11.17
CA THR A 1 -0.14 7.90 -10.13
C THR A 1 0.41 6.66 -9.45
N GLY A 2 1.71 6.58 -9.31
CA GLY A 2 2.39 5.43 -8.74
C GLY A 2 2.40 5.41 -7.21
N MET A 3 3.14 4.45 -6.64
CA MET A 3 3.35 4.32 -5.20
C MET A 3 4.62 5.07 -4.80
N GLY A 4 4.48 6.05 -3.90
CA GLY A 4 5.60 6.74 -3.27
C GLY A 4 5.89 6.18 -1.87
N VAL A 5 7.17 6.09 -1.53
CA VAL A 5 7.63 5.73 -0.18
C VAL A 5 8.66 6.74 0.28
N SER A 6 8.54 7.18 1.53
CA SER A 6 9.58 7.98 2.17
C SER A 6 9.72 7.60 3.65
N TRP A 7 10.92 7.72 4.17
CA TRP A 7 11.18 7.68 5.60
C TRP A 7 11.35 9.08 6.15
N SER A 8 11.09 9.24 7.43
CA SER A 8 11.31 10.51 8.11
C SER A 8 11.95 10.26 9.47
N ALA A 9 13.04 10.97 9.75
CA ALA A 9 13.71 10.91 11.04
C ALA A 9 13.65 12.26 11.75
N TRP A 10 13.63 12.22 13.08
CA TRP A 10 13.81 13.38 13.92
C TRP A 10 15.28 13.45 14.35
N ILE A 11 15.98 14.50 13.94
CA ILE A 11 17.40 14.71 14.26
C ILE A 11 17.51 16.13 14.82
N ASN A 12 17.99 16.27 16.06
CA ASN A 12 18.14 17.57 16.75
C ASN A 12 16.85 18.42 16.71
N GLY A 13 15.68 17.81 16.96
CA GLY A 13 14.39 18.49 16.96
C GLY A 13 13.85 18.88 15.57
N ARG A 14 14.49 18.44 14.50
CA ARG A 14 14.03 18.67 13.12
C ARG A 14 13.63 17.37 12.45
N ARG A 15 12.61 17.44 11.60
CA ARG A 15 12.18 16.33 10.75
C ARG A 15 12.98 16.37 9.45
N TYR A 16 13.57 15.22 9.11
CA TYR A 16 14.28 15.01 7.85
C TYR A 16 13.56 13.92 7.06
N PRO A 17 12.88 14.27 5.95
CA PRO A 17 12.33 13.28 5.04
C PRO A 17 13.44 12.72 4.14
N PHE A 18 13.39 11.41 3.91
CA PHE A 18 14.25 10.70 2.98
C PHE A 18 13.37 10.11 1.87
N SER A 19 13.55 10.59 0.66
CA SER A 19 12.86 10.06 -0.52
C SER A 19 13.40 8.69 -0.89
N SER A 20 12.56 7.89 -1.54
CA SER A 20 12.97 6.61 -2.14
C SER A 20 12.05 6.24 -3.29
N GLU A 21 12.51 5.32 -4.12
CA GLU A 21 11.74 4.63 -5.15
C GLU A 21 11.37 3.20 -4.71
N ALA A 22 11.13 3.00 -3.40
CA ALA A 22 10.83 1.68 -2.87
C ALA A 22 9.51 1.06 -3.39
N GLY A 23 8.61 1.84 -4.00
CA GLY A 23 7.49 1.29 -4.77
C GLY A 23 7.91 0.37 -5.91
N HIS A 24 9.11 0.59 -6.46
CA HIS A 24 9.67 -0.16 -7.59
C HIS A 24 10.53 -1.36 -7.20
N ILE A 25 10.70 -1.66 -5.91
CA ILE A 25 11.39 -2.89 -5.48
C ILE A 25 10.56 -4.13 -5.83
N ASP A 26 11.23 -5.28 -5.84
CA ASP A 26 10.60 -6.56 -6.17
C ASP A 26 9.45 -6.91 -5.23
N PHE A 27 8.38 -7.46 -5.80
CA PHE A 27 7.31 -8.07 -5.01
C PHE A 27 7.80 -9.38 -4.39
N ALA A 28 7.72 -9.48 -3.08
CA ALA A 28 8.03 -10.68 -2.31
C ALA A 28 6.74 -11.45 -1.98
N ALA A 29 6.49 -12.53 -2.72
CA ALA A 29 5.37 -13.43 -2.45
C ALA A 29 5.56 -14.15 -1.10
N THR A 30 4.48 -14.30 -0.33
CA THR A 30 4.50 -14.90 1.02
C THR A 30 3.75 -16.22 1.13
N ASP A 31 3.02 -16.61 0.08
CA ASP A 31 2.27 -17.88 -0.03
C ASP A 31 2.18 -18.36 -1.48
N ASP A 32 1.68 -19.59 -1.67
CA ASP A 32 1.58 -20.22 -3.00
C ASP A 32 0.69 -19.44 -3.97
N LEU A 33 -0.41 -18.84 -3.51
CA LEU A 33 -1.30 -18.03 -4.34
C LEU A 33 -0.57 -16.79 -4.86
N GLN A 34 0.22 -16.14 -4.02
CA GLN A 34 1.02 -14.98 -4.39
C GLN A 34 2.19 -15.36 -5.31
N ILE A 35 2.77 -16.57 -5.15
CA ILE A 35 3.77 -17.10 -6.07
C ILE A 35 3.17 -17.30 -7.47
N ASP A 36 1.97 -17.86 -7.57
CA ASP A 36 1.31 -18.07 -8.84
C ASP A 36 0.86 -16.75 -9.49
N LEU A 37 0.40 -15.79 -8.69
CA LEU A 37 0.13 -14.42 -9.14
C LEU A 37 1.42 -13.77 -9.69
N TRP A 38 2.54 -13.89 -8.97
CA TRP A 38 3.83 -13.37 -9.41
C TRP A 38 4.24 -13.98 -10.75
N LYS A 39 4.14 -15.32 -10.92
CA LYS A 39 4.45 -16.01 -12.19
C LYS A 39 3.59 -15.49 -13.35
N ALA A 40 2.29 -15.27 -13.11
CA ALA A 40 1.39 -14.74 -14.13
C ALA A 40 1.78 -13.30 -14.54
N LEU A 41 2.06 -12.44 -13.58
CA LEU A 41 2.48 -11.06 -13.84
C LEU A 41 3.88 -10.97 -14.46
N GLN A 42 4.81 -11.82 -14.03
CA GLN A 42 6.17 -11.86 -14.58
C GLN A 42 6.18 -12.18 -16.08
N ARG A 43 5.31 -13.10 -16.54
CA ARG A 43 5.15 -13.40 -17.96
C ARG A 43 4.64 -12.21 -18.78
N LYS A 44 3.80 -11.36 -18.16
CA LYS A 44 3.18 -10.18 -18.79
C LYS A 44 4.11 -8.96 -18.78
N LEU A 45 4.81 -8.73 -17.66
CA LEU A 45 5.48 -7.47 -17.35
C LEU A 45 7.02 -7.57 -17.36
N GLY A 46 7.58 -8.78 -17.26
CA GLY A 46 9.00 -9.01 -17.03
C GLY A 46 9.35 -8.79 -15.56
N HIS A 47 9.52 -7.55 -15.13
CA HIS A 47 9.74 -7.19 -13.74
C HIS A 47 8.40 -6.94 -13.00
N VAL A 48 8.25 -7.52 -11.82
CA VAL A 48 7.06 -7.36 -10.97
C VAL A 48 7.43 -6.57 -9.73
N SER A 49 7.29 -5.27 -9.81
CA SER A 49 7.46 -4.39 -8.65
C SER A 49 6.22 -4.39 -7.75
N VAL A 50 6.38 -3.93 -6.50
CA VAL A 50 5.27 -3.80 -5.56
C VAL A 50 4.20 -2.85 -6.10
N GLU A 51 4.57 -1.76 -6.77
CA GLU A 51 3.63 -0.81 -7.39
C GLU A 51 2.73 -1.48 -8.42
N ARG A 52 3.21 -2.51 -9.15
CA ARG A 52 2.41 -3.28 -10.11
C ARG A 52 1.25 -4.01 -9.46
N LEU A 53 1.31 -4.23 -8.15
CA LEU A 53 0.26 -4.88 -7.37
C LEU A 53 -0.54 -3.88 -6.53
N LEU A 54 0.15 -2.92 -5.89
CA LEU A 54 -0.47 -1.98 -4.97
C LEU A 54 -0.86 -0.65 -5.66
N SER A 55 -1.66 -0.79 -6.72
CA SER A 55 -2.22 0.31 -7.52
C SER A 55 -3.63 -0.06 -7.99
N GLY A 56 -4.35 0.88 -8.61
CA GLY A 56 -5.65 0.58 -9.20
C GLY A 56 -5.56 -0.47 -10.31
N SER A 57 -4.57 -0.36 -11.18
CA SER A 57 -4.27 -1.37 -12.21
C SER A 57 -3.83 -2.70 -11.60
N GLY A 58 -3.08 -2.67 -10.49
CA GLY A 58 -2.66 -3.87 -9.76
C GLY A 58 -3.84 -4.64 -9.18
N LEU A 59 -4.82 -3.95 -8.59
CA LEU A 59 -6.05 -4.60 -8.14
C LEU A 59 -6.82 -5.23 -9.30
N THR A 60 -6.80 -4.59 -10.47
CA THR A 60 -7.41 -5.14 -11.70
C THR A 60 -6.69 -6.41 -12.16
N ASP A 61 -5.36 -6.41 -12.13
CA ASP A 61 -4.56 -7.59 -12.50
C ASP A 61 -4.75 -8.75 -11.51
N ILE A 62 -4.81 -8.48 -10.21
CA ILE A 62 -5.14 -9.48 -9.17
C ILE A 62 -6.52 -10.09 -9.43
N PHE A 63 -7.50 -9.26 -9.72
CA PHE A 63 -8.86 -9.71 -9.99
C PHE A 63 -8.94 -10.62 -11.23
N LYS A 64 -8.31 -10.21 -12.35
CA LYS A 64 -8.24 -11.01 -13.58
C LYS A 64 -7.54 -12.34 -13.33
N PHE A 65 -6.41 -12.34 -12.62
CA PHE A 65 -5.71 -13.56 -12.24
C PHE A 65 -6.60 -14.54 -11.46
N LEU A 66 -7.35 -14.06 -10.48
CA LEU A 66 -8.26 -14.90 -9.70
C LEU A 66 -9.43 -15.46 -10.53
N GLN A 67 -9.95 -14.67 -11.46
CA GLN A 67 -10.99 -15.15 -12.40
C GLN A 67 -10.48 -16.29 -13.28
N ASP A 68 -9.31 -16.10 -13.88
CA ASP A 68 -8.71 -17.08 -14.78
C ASP A 68 -8.40 -18.38 -14.03
N SER A 69 -7.84 -18.27 -12.81
CA SER A 69 -7.50 -19.44 -11.98
C SER A 69 -8.73 -20.23 -11.54
N GLN A 70 -9.85 -19.57 -11.28
CA GLN A 70 -11.10 -20.19 -10.84
C GLN A 70 -12.01 -20.58 -12.03
N LYS A 71 -11.60 -20.29 -13.28
CA LYS A 71 -12.41 -20.50 -14.50
C LYS A 71 -13.80 -19.86 -14.42
N THR A 72 -13.92 -18.77 -13.66
CA THR A 72 -15.18 -18.07 -13.45
C THR A 72 -15.37 -17.08 -14.60
N LYS A 73 -16.26 -17.42 -15.53
CA LYS A 73 -16.65 -16.52 -16.64
C LYS A 73 -17.82 -15.66 -16.20
N ASP A 74 -17.55 -14.62 -15.41
CA ASP A 74 -18.57 -13.61 -15.15
C ASP A 74 -18.62 -12.60 -16.30
N ALA A 75 -19.76 -12.54 -16.98
CA ALA A 75 -19.99 -11.68 -18.15
C ALA A 75 -19.85 -10.17 -17.86
N ILE A 76 -19.91 -9.77 -16.58
CA ILE A 76 -19.80 -8.38 -16.13
C ILE A 76 -18.43 -7.76 -16.44
N ILE A 77 -17.42 -8.56 -16.79
CA ILE A 77 -16.02 -8.16 -16.72
C ILE A 77 -15.30 -8.19 -18.06
N HIS A 78 -15.98 -8.55 -19.14
CA HIS A 78 -15.43 -8.48 -20.50
C HIS A 78 -15.16 -7.05 -21.03
N GLY A 79 -15.17 -6.03 -20.19
CA GLY A 79 -14.93 -4.64 -20.53
C GLY A 79 -14.10 -3.86 -19.51
N LEU A 80 -13.48 -4.53 -18.52
CA LEU A 80 -12.64 -3.82 -17.56
C LEU A 80 -11.39 -3.25 -18.26
N LEU A 81 -11.28 -1.93 -18.26
CA LEU A 81 -10.10 -1.19 -18.66
C LEU A 81 -8.89 -1.54 -17.79
N GLU A 82 -7.70 -1.12 -18.18
CA GLU A 82 -6.48 -1.41 -17.42
C GLU A 82 -6.50 -0.90 -15.97
N ASP A 83 -7.21 0.20 -15.69
CA ASP A 83 -7.41 0.74 -14.33
C ASP A 83 -8.89 0.70 -13.94
N SER A 84 -9.36 -0.45 -13.52
CA SER A 84 -10.72 -0.66 -13.00
C SER A 84 -10.77 -0.92 -11.50
N GLY A 85 -9.71 -0.59 -10.76
CA GLY A 85 -9.62 -0.84 -9.31
C GLY A 85 -10.78 -0.25 -8.51
N ALA A 86 -11.29 0.92 -8.90
CA ALA A 86 -12.46 1.53 -8.26
C ALA A 86 -13.73 0.70 -8.47
N VAL A 87 -13.94 0.18 -9.67
CA VAL A 87 -15.10 -0.67 -10.02
C VAL A 87 -15.03 -1.99 -9.25
N ILE A 88 -13.84 -2.61 -9.19
CA ILE A 88 -13.63 -3.86 -8.44
C ILE A 88 -13.89 -3.64 -6.94
N THR A 89 -13.43 -2.51 -6.40
CA THR A 89 -13.69 -2.14 -5.01
C THR A 89 -15.21 -1.99 -4.74
N GLU A 90 -15.93 -1.37 -5.66
CA GLU A 90 -17.38 -1.22 -5.55
C GLU A 90 -18.11 -2.56 -5.65
N LEU A 91 -17.74 -3.42 -6.60
CA LEU A 91 -18.25 -4.79 -6.73
C LEU A 91 -18.03 -5.60 -5.44
N ALA A 92 -16.85 -5.49 -4.83
CA ALA A 92 -16.54 -6.18 -3.58
C ALA A 92 -17.40 -5.65 -2.43
N LEU A 93 -17.39 -4.34 -2.19
CA LEU A 93 -17.96 -3.76 -0.97
C LEU A 93 -19.48 -3.58 -1.02
N LYS A 94 -20.04 -3.22 -2.18
CA LYS A 94 -21.48 -2.96 -2.32
C LYS A 94 -22.28 -4.15 -2.84
N GLN A 95 -21.68 -4.96 -3.73
CA GLN A 95 -22.40 -6.06 -4.37
C GLN A 95 -21.96 -7.44 -3.83
N HIS A 96 -21.01 -7.48 -2.89
CA HIS A 96 -20.48 -8.71 -2.30
C HIS A 96 -20.02 -9.74 -3.33
N HIS A 97 -19.51 -9.26 -4.47
CA HIS A 97 -19.04 -10.11 -5.55
C HIS A 97 -17.84 -10.93 -5.08
N ARG A 98 -17.96 -12.26 -5.09
CA ARG A 98 -17.02 -13.20 -4.46
C ARG A 98 -15.56 -13.00 -4.91
N VAL A 99 -15.32 -12.96 -6.23
CA VAL A 99 -13.95 -12.84 -6.75
C VAL A 99 -13.38 -11.44 -6.52
N ALA A 100 -14.21 -10.39 -6.56
CA ALA A 100 -13.80 -9.03 -6.25
C ALA A 100 -13.42 -8.88 -4.77
N MET A 101 -14.15 -9.52 -3.87
CA MET A 101 -13.81 -9.54 -2.44
C MET A 101 -12.48 -10.27 -2.21
N GLN A 102 -12.29 -11.46 -2.82
CA GLN A 102 -11.02 -12.18 -2.75
C GLN A 102 -9.84 -11.38 -3.29
N ALA A 103 -10.04 -10.65 -4.39
CA ALA A 103 -9.02 -9.77 -4.96
C ALA A 103 -8.64 -8.64 -3.99
N LEU A 104 -9.64 -8.05 -3.34
CA LEU A 104 -9.44 -6.98 -2.37
C LEU A 104 -8.75 -7.49 -1.09
N GLU A 105 -9.11 -8.67 -0.61
CA GLU A 105 -8.46 -9.32 0.54
C GLU A 105 -6.99 -9.66 0.24
N LEU A 106 -6.70 -10.19 -0.97
CA LEU A 106 -5.33 -10.47 -1.40
C LEU A 106 -4.51 -9.18 -1.52
N PHE A 107 -5.09 -8.13 -2.13
CA PHE A 107 -4.49 -6.81 -2.22
C PHE A 107 -4.12 -6.27 -0.82
N VAL A 108 -5.04 -6.33 0.13
CA VAL A 108 -4.85 -5.86 1.51
C VAL A 108 -3.77 -6.66 2.24
N THR A 109 -3.68 -7.97 2.01
CA THR A 109 -2.65 -8.84 2.57
C THR A 109 -1.27 -8.47 2.03
N ILE A 110 -1.14 -8.30 0.72
CA ILE A 110 0.11 -7.86 0.07
C ILE A 110 0.51 -6.47 0.59
N TYR A 111 -0.47 -5.56 0.74
CA TYR A 111 -0.22 -4.23 1.27
C TYR A 111 0.34 -4.26 2.70
N GLY A 112 -0.26 -5.08 3.57
CA GLY A 112 0.22 -5.27 4.93
C GLY A 112 1.64 -5.85 4.98
N ALA A 113 1.90 -6.91 4.20
CA ALA A 113 3.21 -7.55 4.11
C ALA A 113 4.30 -6.55 3.68
N TYR A 114 4.02 -5.74 2.65
CA TYR A 114 4.94 -4.74 2.14
C TYR A 114 5.17 -3.59 3.13
N ALA A 115 4.11 -3.03 3.71
CA ALA A 115 4.23 -2.00 4.75
C ALA A 115 5.06 -2.49 5.94
N GLY A 116 4.89 -3.77 6.32
CA GLY A 116 5.69 -4.42 7.34
C GLY A 116 7.17 -4.57 6.96
N ASN A 117 7.48 -4.89 5.70
CA ASN A 117 8.86 -4.93 5.21
C ASN A 117 9.54 -3.57 5.31
N LEU A 118 8.86 -2.50 4.91
CA LEU A 118 9.36 -1.12 5.03
C LEU A 118 9.56 -0.71 6.48
N ALA A 119 8.61 -1.03 7.35
CA ALA A 119 8.68 -0.73 8.77
C ALA A 119 9.86 -1.44 9.45
N LEU A 120 10.10 -2.70 9.07
CA LEU A 120 11.23 -3.49 9.58
C LEU A 120 12.56 -2.96 9.05
N ALA A 121 12.66 -2.67 7.76
CA ALA A 121 13.87 -2.14 7.14
C ALA A 121 14.32 -0.80 7.73
N GLY A 122 13.35 0.08 8.03
CA GLY A 122 13.61 1.39 8.63
C GLY A 122 13.55 1.43 10.16
N LEU A 123 13.24 0.32 10.83
CA LEU A 123 12.94 0.28 12.28
C LEU A 123 12.00 1.41 12.70
N CYS A 124 10.89 1.57 12.00
CA CYS A 124 9.98 2.72 12.06
C CYS A 124 9.16 2.75 13.35
N ARG A 125 9.78 2.80 14.52
CA ARG A 125 9.10 2.81 15.84
C ARG A 125 8.13 3.98 16.02
N GLY A 126 8.33 5.08 15.32
CA GLY A 126 7.42 6.23 15.31
C GLY A 126 6.11 6.01 14.55
N GLY A 127 5.98 4.88 13.85
CA GLY A 127 4.79 4.49 13.12
C GLY A 127 4.93 4.50 11.60
N VAL A 128 3.96 3.84 10.96
CA VAL A 128 3.76 3.81 9.52
C VAL A 128 2.52 4.61 9.17
N TYR A 129 2.64 5.54 8.24
CA TYR A 129 1.55 6.39 7.78
C TYR A 129 1.21 6.03 6.34
N ILE A 130 0.00 5.53 6.13
CA ILE A 130 -0.52 5.15 4.83
C ILE A 130 -1.39 6.29 4.32
N ALA A 131 -0.93 6.97 3.28
CA ALA A 131 -1.64 8.09 2.66
C ALA A 131 -1.98 7.78 1.19
N GLY A 132 -2.99 8.45 0.66
CA GLY A 132 -3.43 8.32 -0.73
C GLY A 132 -4.88 7.90 -0.85
N GLY A 133 -5.36 7.77 -2.09
CA GLY A 133 -6.79 7.61 -2.38
C GLY A 133 -7.35 6.19 -2.20
N ILE A 134 -6.50 5.15 -2.08
CA ILE A 134 -6.96 3.76 -2.01
C ILE A 134 -7.30 3.37 -0.57
N ALA A 135 -6.36 3.52 0.37
CA ALA A 135 -6.51 3.01 1.74
C ALA A 135 -7.75 3.53 2.47
N PRO A 136 -8.15 4.82 2.38
CA PRO A 136 -9.40 5.28 3.00
C PRO A 136 -10.65 4.59 2.47
N LYS A 137 -10.67 4.24 1.18
CA LYS A 137 -11.83 3.59 0.53
C LYS A 137 -12.01 2.13 0.94
N ILE A 138 -10.92 1.46 1.32
CA ILE A 138 -10.90 0.04 1.71
C ILE A 138 -10.62 -0.14 3.20
N LEU A 139 -10.77 0.91 4.01
CA LEU A 139 -10.39 0.93 5.42
C LEU A 139 -11.04 -0.19 6.23
N GLU A 140 -12.30 -0.51 5.98
CA GLU A 140 -13.01 -1.57 6.71
C GLU A 140 -12.42 -2.96 6.41
N ILE A 141 -12.00 -3.23 5.18
CA ILE A 141 -11.31 -4.48 4.84
C ILE A 141 -9.91 -4.52 5.48
N MET A 142 -9.20 -3.40 5.53
CA MET A 142 -7.93 -3.32 6.25
C MET A 142 -8.10 -3.62 7.75
N LYS A 143 -9.17 -3.08 8.37
CA LYS A 143 -9.51 -3.34 9.79
C LYS A 143 -9.95 -4.79 10.05
N ALA A 144 -10.43 -5.53 9.06
CA ALA A 144 -10.81 -6.93 9.20
C ALA A 144 -9.64 -7.86 9.56
N GLY A 145 -8.42 -7.33 9.65
CA GLY A 145 -7.25 -7.97 10.25
C GLY A 145 -6.26 -8.56 9.25
N GLY A 146 -6.60 -8.73 7.99
CA GLY A 146 -5.69 -9.25 6.96
C GLY A 146 -4.42 -8.41 6.82
N PHE A 147 -4.58 -7.09 6.80
CA PHE A 147 -3.48 -6.13 6.74
C PHE A 147 -2.51 -6.28 7.93
N LEU A 148 -3.01 -6.16 9.15
CA LEU A 148 -2.16 -6.19 10.35
C LEU A 148 -1.52 -7.56 10.56
N ARG A 149 -2.22 -8.64 10.23
CA ARG A 149 -1.66 -9.99 10.28
C ARG A 149 -0.44 -10.11 9.37
N ALA A 150 -0.55 -9.70 8.11
CA ALA A 150 0.56 -9.72 7.15
C ALA A 150 1.67 -8.71 7.51
N PHE A 151 1.32 -7.53 8.03
CA PHE A 151 2.26 -6.55 8.55
C PHE A 151 3.13 -7.11 9.67
N CYS A 152 2.53 -7.83 10.61
CA CYS A 152 3.22 -8.39 11.77
C CYS A 152 3.89 -9.74 11.47
N ASP A 153 3.61 -10.38 10.35
CA ASP A 153 4.21 -11.68 9.99
C ASP A 153 5.65 -11.49 9.51
N LYS A 154 6.55 -11.34 10.48
CA LYS A 154 8.00 -11.12 10.29
C LYS A 154 8.82 -12.08 11.16
N GLY A 155 8.32 -13.31 11.34
CA GLY A 155 9.01 -14.36 12.08
C GLY A 155 9.39 -13.90 13.49
N ARG A 156 10.65 -13.99 13.86
CA ARG A 156 11.13 -13.59 15.20
C ARG A 156 10.93 -12.11 15.52
N PHE A 157 10.69 -11.25 14.55
CA PHE A 157 10.42 -9.84 14.74
C PHE A 157 8.92 -9.50 14.87
N SER A 158 8.03 -10.51 14.83
CA SER A 158 6.57 -10.27 14.89
C SER A 158 6.12 -9.51 16.13
N GLN A 159 6.79 -9.70 17.28
CA GLN A 159 6.47 -8.95 18.49
C GLN A 159 6.83 -7.47 18.35
N LEU A 160 8.03 -7.15 17.83
CA LEU A 160 8.43 -5.78 17.53
C LEU A 160 7.45 -5.11 16.58
N MET A 161 7.00 -5.83 15.55
CA MET A 161 6.07 -5.28 14.57
C MET A 161 4.70 -4.91 15.17
N ARG A 162 4.23 -5.64 16.19
CA ARG A 162 2.98 -5.30 16.92
C ARG A 162 3.07 -4.00 17.72
N GLU A 163 4.26 -3.56 18.06
CA GLU A 163 4.52 -2.31 18.79
C GLU A 163 4.56 -1.09 17.85
N ILE A 164 4.67 -1.30 16.53
CA ILE A 164 4.73 -0.23 15.54
C ILE A 164 3.30 0.20 15.18
N PRO A 165 2.88 1.43 15.47
CA PRO A 165 1.57 1.90 15.11
C PRO A 165 1.44 2.09 13.60
N VAL A 166 0.26 1.73 13.05
CA VAL A 166 -0.09 1.95 11.64
C VAL A 166 -1.26 2.92 11.58
N HIS A 167 -1.09 3.99 10.83
CA HIS A 167 -2.08 5.05 10.66
C HIS A 167 -2.51 5.15 9.20
N VAL A 168 -3.82 5.14 8.94
CA VAL A 168 -4.37 5.50 7.64
C VAL A 168 -4.76 6.97 7.66
N VAL A 169 -4.17 7.74 6.76
CA VAL A 169 -4.46 9.17 6.60
C VAL A 169 -5.73 9.32 5.78
N ILE A 170 -6.80 9.82 6.41
CA ILE A 170 -8.11 10.00 5.77
C ILE A 170 -8.32 11.40 5.16
N ASN A 171 -7.40 12.32 5.40
CA ASN A 171 -7.46 13.66 4.81
C ASN A 171 -6.99 13.62 3.35
N PRO A 172 -7.87 13.89 2.35
CA PRO A 172 -7.49 13.84 0.94
C PRO A 172 -6.50 14.95 0.55
N GLU A 173 -6.43 16.03 1.33
CA GLU A 173 -5.56 17.18 1.05
C GLU A 173 -4.19 17.09 1.72
N ILE A 174 -3.85 15.94 2.32
CA ILE A 174 -2.58 15.79 3.07
C ILE A 174 -1.35 16.10 2.22
N GLY A 175 -1.37 15.74 0.93
CA GLY A 175 -0.29 16.05 0.00
C GLY A 175 -0.11 17.56 -0.22
N LEU A 176 -1.21 18.28 -0.41
CA LEU A 176 -1.20 19.74 -0.56
C LEU A 176 -0.74 20.44 0.72
N LEU A 177 -1.20 19.95 1.87
CA LEU A 177 -0.76 20.45 3.18
C LEU A 177 0.75 20.27 3.36
N GLY A 178 1.27 19.08 3.03
CA GLY A 178 2.71 18.79 3.07
C GLY A 178 3.53 19.70 2.17
N ALA A 179 3.09 19.88 0.91
CA ALA A 179 3.73 20.79 -0.05
C ALA A 179 3.75 22.24 0.46
N ARG A 180 2.62 22.72 1.01
CA ARG A 180 2.52 24.05 1.60
C ARG A 180 3.49 24.24 2.78
N LEU A 181 3.56 23.28 3.69
CA LEU A 181 4.47 23.34 4.83
C LEU A 181 5.93 23.37 4.38
N THR A 182 6.31 22.53 3.42
CA THR A 182 7.66 22.51 2.85
C THR A 182 8.00 23.84 2.19
N ALA A 183 7.09 24.41 1.40
CA ALA A 183 7.30 25.72 0.78
C ALA A 183 7.48 26.85 1.83
N CYS A 184 6.68 26.84 2.90
CA CYS A 184 6.84 27.80 4.00
C CYS A 184 8.18 27.65 4.72
N ASP A 185 8.67 26.44 4.90
CA ASP A 185 9.96 26.17 5.53
C ASP A 185 11.13 26.62 4.65
N LEU A 186 11.03 26.44 3.33
CA LEU A 186 12.03 26.91 2.37
C LEU A 186 12.11 28.45 2.31
N LEU A 187 10.96 29.13 2.42
CA LEU A 187 10.89 30.61 2.40
C LEU A 187 11.32 31.24 3.72
N ASN A 188 11.30 30.51 4.84
CA ASN A 188 11.61 31.04 6.18
C ASN A 188 12.60 30.16 6.94
N PRO A 189 13.83 29.95 6.45
CA PRO A 189 14.79 29.04 7.04
C PRO A 189 15.17 29.41 8.50
N ASP A 190 15.13 30.71 8.86
CA ASP A 190 15.50 31.20 10.19
C ASP A 190 14.42 30.95 11.27
N LYS A 191 13.15 30.77 10.90
CA LYS A 191 12.10 30.44 11.88
C LYS A 191 12.21 29.02 12.43
N GLN A 192 12.85 28.14 11.71
CA GLN A 192 13.07 26.75 12.16
C GLN A 192 14.06 26.66 13.33
N SER A 193 15.04 27.57 13.41
CA SER A 193 16.04 27.55 14.48
C SER A 193 15.49 28.00 15.86
N LYS A 194 14.39 28.74 15.89
CA LYS A 194 13.80 29.31 17.13
C LYS A 194 12.69 28.48 17.76
N LYS A 195 12.10 27.53 17.04
CA LYS A 195 10.91 26.78 17.49
C LYS A 195 11.24 25.55 18.34
N TYR A 196 12.53 25.22 18.45
CA TYR A 196 13.01 23.98 19.10
C TYR A 196 14.25 24.25 20.01
N ARG A 197 14.38 25.49 20.54
CA ARG A 197 15.27 25.80 21.66
C ARG A 197 14.51 25.77 22.96
#